data_83d81a6b5271b1c5457ebbafd5ce995d
#
_entry.id   83d81a6b5271b1c5457ebbafd5ce995d
#
_cell.length_a   1.000
_cell.length_b   1.000
_cell.length_c   1.000
_cell.angle_alpha   90.00
_cell.angle_beta   90.00
_cell.angle_gamma   90.00
#
_symmetry.space_group_name_H-M   'P 1'
#
loop_
_entity.id
_entity.type
_entity.pdbx_description
1 polymer ?
#
loop_
_entity_poly.entity_id
_entity_poly.type
_entity_poly.pdbx_seq_one_letter_code
_entity_poly.pdbx_strand_id
1 'polypeptide(L)'
;MKIQTKYLGEIEVDKDEIIYFPKGLLGFEEHKEFVILGIQGNELFKFLQDIHHEYISFLLINPWDFFKDYDIELPDDKLENISIDPEGNNKMGIYSIVTMGDDLQNSTCNLLAPIVINLEDKKGKQFVLNNSPYTTKHRLFPEGEESC
;
A
#
# COMPACT_ATOMS: atom_id res chain seq x y z
N MET A 1 19.24 0.00 11.08
CA MET A 1 18.66 -0.75 12.19
C MET A 1 18.17 -2.10 11.69
N LYS A 2 18.11 -3.09 12.58
CA LYS A 2 17.60 -4.41 12.22
C LYS A 2 16.17 -4.55 12.68
N ILE A 3 15.33 -5.10 11.83
CA ILE A 3 13.93 -5.39 12.17
C ILE A 3 13.60 -6.84 11.82
N GLN A 4 12.59 -7.37 12.49
CA GLN A 4 12.05 -8.69 12.18
C GLN A 4 10.84 -8.51 11.27
N THR A 5 10.75 -9.35 10.23
CA THR A 5 9.66 -9.26 9.27
C THR A 5 8.86 -10.56 9.23
N LYS A 6 7.62 -10.46 8.74
CA LYS A 6 6.74 -11.63 8.65
C LYS A 6 7.20 -12.62 7.58
N TYR A 7 7.69 -12.12 6.47
CA TYR A 7 7.97 -12.96 5.29
C TYR A 7 9.42 -13.02 4.89
N LEU A 8 10.26 -12.06 5.33
CA LEU A 8 11.65 -11.96 4.87
C LEU A 8 12.67 -12.15 5.99
N GLY A 9 12.22 -12.54 7.18
CA GLY A 9 13.10 -12.74 8.33
C GLY A 9 13.67 -11.44 8.88
N GLU A 10 14.87 -11.51 9.42
CA GLU A 10 15.56 -10.33 9.92
C GLU A 10 16.21 -9.59 8.77
N ILE A 11 15.96 -8.29 8.67
CA ILE A 11 16.56 -7.46 7.63
C ILE A 11 17.10 -6.17 8.21
N GLU A 12 18.02 -5.57 7.47
CA GLU A 12 18.58 -4.26 7.81
C GLU A 12 17.84 -3.18 7.06
N VAL A 13 17.37 -2.14 7.76
CA VAL A 13 16.73 -0.99 7.13
C VAL A 13 17.36 0.29 7.64
N ASP A 14 17.38 1.32 6.79
CA ASP A 14 17.83 2.65 7.17
C ASP A 14 16.66 3.45 7.75
N LYS A 15 16.96 4.33 8.68
CA LYS A 15 15.94 5.19 9.26
C LYS A 15 15.22 6.03 8.19
N ASP A 16 15.92 6.37 7.13
CA ASP A 16 15.36 7.17 6.03
C ASP A 16 14.32 6.41 5.23
N GLU A 17 14.23 5.10 5.38
CA GLU A 17 13.24 4.28 4.70
C GLU A 17 11.93 4.16 5.47
N ILE A 18 11.91 4.56 6.72
CA ILE A 18 10.72 4.42 7.57
C ILE A 18 9.66 5.44 7.16
N ILE A 19 8.46 4.93 6.95
CA ILE A 19 7.31 5.74 6.56
C ILE A 19 6.40 5.88 7.77
N TYR A 20 6.06 7.13 8.09
CA TYR A 20 5.19 7.44 9.22
C TYR A 20 3.76 7.63 8.73
N PHE A 21 2.82 6.91 9.36
CA PHE A 21 1.39 7.05 9.10
C PHE A 21 0.76 7.69 10.31
N PRO A 22 0.53 9.01 10.30
CA PRO A 22 0.04 9.72 11.51
C PRO A 22 -1.26 9.16 12.08
N LYS A 23 -2.09 8.57 11.22
CA LYS A 23 -3.37 7.97 11.62
C LYS A 23 -3.37 6.45 11.53
N GLY A 24 -2.20 5.84 11.29
CA GLY A 24 -2.11 4.41 11.08
C GLY A 24 -2.85 3.97 9.83
N LEU A 25 -3.27 2.72 9.82
CA LEU A 25 -4.06 2.14 8.74
C LEU A 25 -5.42 1.73 9.30
N LEU A 26 -6.41 1.60 8.42
CA LEU A 26 -7.75 1.19 8.83
C LEU A 26 -7.70 -0.18 9.53
N GLY A 27 -8.18 -0.22 10.76
CA GLY A 27 -8.10 -1.41 11.60
C GLY A 27 -6.78 -1.56 12.35
N PHE A 28 -5.81 -0.68 12.07
CA PHE A 28 -4.47 -0.73 12.67
C PHE A 28 -4.03 0.69 13.02
N GLU A 29 -4.89 1.46 13.65
CA GLU A 29 -4.66 2.88 13.90
C GLU A 29 -3.49 3.15 14.85
N GLU A 30 -3.12 2.18 15.67
CA GLU A 30 -2.00 2.33 16.58
C GLU A 30 -0.65 2.00 15.95
N HIS A 31 -0.65 1.46 14.74
CA HIS A 31 0.56 1.07 14.02
C HIS A 31 0.92 2.17 13.03
N LYS A 32 1.99 2.89 13.33
CA LYS A 32 2.29 4.14 12.61
C LYS A 32 3.61 4.15 11.87
N GLU A 33 4.49 3.20 12.11
CA GLU A 33 5.80 3.19 11.47
C GLU A 33 6.00 1.91 10.67
N PHE A 34 6.18 2.08 9.37
CA PHE A 34 6.29 0.98 8.42
C PHE A 34 7.46 1.20 7.48
N VAL A 35 7.86 0.14 6.81
CA VAL A 35 8.84 0.21 5.73
C VAL A 35 8.32 -0.60 4.55
N ILE A 36 8.61 -0.13 3.34
CA ILE A 36 8.27 -0.88 2.12
C ILE A 36 9.44 -1.76 1.76
N LEU A 37 9.15 -3.05 1.58
CA LEU A 37 10.15 -4.06 1.26
C LEU A 37 9.86 -4.66 -0.11
N GLY A 38 10.87 -4.66 -0.98
CA GLY A 38 10.74 -5.34 -2.26
C GLY A 38 10.87 -6.85 -2.09
N ILE A 39 10.39 -7.58 -3.09
CA ILE A 39 10.48 -9.04 -3.15
C ILE A 39 11.44 -9.37 -4.27
N GLN A 40 12.52 -10.07 -3.94
CA GLN A 40 13.52 -10.44 -4.94
C GLN A 40 12.88 -11.28 -6.05
N GLY A 41 13.10 -10.87 -7.30
CA GLY A 41 12.54 -11.57 -8.45
C GLY A 41 11.09 -11.23 -8.76
N ASN A 42 10.47 -10.33 -8.02
CA ASN A 42 9.08 -9.95 -8.27
C ASN A 42 8.89 -8.45 -8.06
N GLU A 43 8.74 -7.71 -9.15
CA GLU A 43 8.58 -6.26 -9.09
C GLU A 43 7.13 -5.81 -8.93
N LEU A 44 6.16 -6.71 -9.11
CA LEU A 44 4.74 -6.36 -9.01
C LEU A 44 4.24 -6.26 -7.58
N PHE A 45 4.89 -6.98 -6.67
CA PHE A 45 4.45 -7.05 -5.27
C PHE A 45 5.50 -6.50 -4.33
N LYS A 46 5.04 -5.87 -3.25
CA LYS A 46 5.90 -5.37 -2.19
C LYS A 46 5.23 -5.68 -0.85
N PHE A 47 5.99 -5.57 0.23
CA PHE A 47 5.43 -5.67 1.57
C PHE A 47 5.50 -4.31 2.26
N LEU A 48 4.45 -3.98 3.00
CA LEU A 48 4.45 -2.86 3.93
C LEU A 48 4.56 -3.48 5.32
N GLN A 49 5.75 -3.41 5.90
CA GLN A 49 6.07 -4.10 7.15
C GLN A 49 6.10 -3.13 8.31
N ASP A 50 5.38 -3.46 9.40
CA ASP A 50 5.49 -2.73 10.66
C ASP A 50 6.87 -2.98 11.24
N ILE A 51 7.60 -1.90 11.58
CA ILE A 51 8.97 -2.05 12.08
C ILE A 51 9.04 -2.51 13.53
N HIS A 52 7.93 -2.44 14.26
CA HIS A 52 7.87 -2.82 15.67
C HIS A 52 7.13 -4.14 15.92
N HIS A 53 6.40 -4.65 14.94
CA HIS A 53 5.56 -5.83 15.10
C HIS A 53 5.80 -6.79 13.93
N GLU A 54 6.54 -7.85 14.18
CA GLU A 54 6.97 -8.80 13.16
C GLU A 54 5.83 -9.33 12.30
N TYR A 55 4.68 -9.62 12.90
CA TYR A 55 3.58 -10.29 12.20
C TYR A 55 2.62 -9.33 11.49
N ILE A 56 2.87 -8.03 11.55
CA ILE A 56 2.02 -7.06 10.85
C ILE A 56 2.73 -6.63 9.57
N SER A 57 2.26 -7.18 8.47
CA SER A 57 2.82 -6.93 7.14
C SER A 57 1.68 -7.03 6.13
N PHE A 58 1.63 -6.08 5.21
CA PHE A 58 0.60 -6.03 4.18
C PHE A 58 1.23 -6.22 2.82
N LEU A 59 0.60 -7.05 1.99
CA LEU A 59 1.03 -7.21 0.61
C LEU A 59 0.47 -6.07 -0.22
N LEU A 60 1.32 -5.40 -0.97
CA LEU A 60 0.96 -4.22 -1.76
C LEU A 60 1.21 -4.45 -3.25
N ILE A 61 0.37 -3.80 -4.06
CA ILE A 61 0.60 -3.67 -5.50
C ILE A 61 0.45 -2.21 -5.89
N ASN A 62 1.02 -1.86 -7.05
CA ASN A 62 0.64 -0.64 -7.75
C ASN A 62 -0.64 -0.97 -8.50
N PRO A 63 -1.77 -0.36 -8.16
CA PRO A 63 -3.06 -0.79 -8.73
C PRO A 63 -3.12 -0.67 -10.26
N TRP A 64 -2.38 0.25 -10.86
CA TRP A 64 -2.39 0.41 -12.31
C TRP A 64 -1.67 -0.72 -13.05
N ASP A 65 -0.89 -1.54 -12.36
CA ASP A 65 -0.31 -2.73 -12.98
C ASP A 65 -1.37 -3.78 -13.29
N PHE A 66 -2.50 -3.73 -12.59
CA PHE A 66 -3.59 -4.71 -12.75
C PHE A 66 -4.89 -4.08 -13.25
N PHE A 67 -5.10 -2.80 -12.99
CA PHE A 67 -6.34 -2.09 -13.31
C PHE A 67 -6.00 -0.78 -14.01
N LYS A 68 -5.83 -0.82 -15.32
CA LYS A 68 -5.36 0.32 -16.09
C LYS A 68 -6.31 1.52 -16.03
N ASP A 69 -7.59 1.25 -15.88
CA ASP A 69 -8.63 2.28 -15.87
C ASP A 69 -8.95 2.77 -14.44
N TYR A 70 -8.18 2.33 -13.46
CA TYR A 70 -8.37 2.79 -12.10
C TYR A 70 -8.18 4.30 -12.03
N ASP A 71 -9.21 5.00 -11.53
CA ASP A 71 -9.23 6.46 -11.48
C ASP A 71 -9.57 6.90 -10.06
N ILE A 72 -8.74 7.75 -9.49
CA ILE A 72 -8.92 8.19 -8.11
C ILE A 72 -8.91 9.71 -8.04
N GLU A 73 -9.69 10.23 -7.09
CA GLU A 73 -9.64 11.63 -6.71
C GLU A 73 -9.36 11.70 -5.22
N LEU A 74 -8.28 12.37 -4.86
CA LEU A 74 -7.87 12.53 -3.48
C LEU A 74 -8.24 13.92 -2.98
N PRO A 75 -8.94 14.02 -1.84
CA PRO A 75 -9.30 15.33 -1.29
C PRO A 75 -8.06 16.14 -0.93
N ASP A 76 -7.98 17.38 -1.42
CA ASP A 76 -6.82 18.26 -1.23
C ASP A 76 -6.53 18.50 0.24
N ASP A 77 -7.58 18.70 1.05
CA ASP A 77 -7.43 18.94 2.48
C ASP A 77 -6.80 17.76 3.22
N LYS A 78 -7.02 16.53 2.73
CA LYS A 78 -6.45 15.34 3.35
C LYS A 78 -5.02 15.07 2.88
N LEU A 79 -4.66 15.55 1.69
CA LEU A 79 -3.29 15.44 1.19
C LEU A 79 -2.32 16.26 2.04
N GLU A 80 -2.78 17.36 2.62
CA GLU A 80 -1.96 18.17 3.51
C GLU A 80 -1.50 17.42 4.74
N ASN A 81 -2.26 16.42 5.19
CA ASN A 81 -1.89 15.60 6.35
C ASN A 81 -0.60 14.81 6.13
N ILE A 82 -0.22 14.59 4.88
CA ILE A 82 1.02 13.89 4.54
C ILE A 82 1.96 14.79 3.76
N SER A 83 1.77 16.10 3.89
CA SER A 83 2.63 17.13 3.31
C SER A 83 2.69 17.12 1.79
N ILE A 84 1.63 16.65 1.14
CA ILE A 84 1.52 16.71 -0.31
C ILE A 84 0.80 17.99 -0.71
N ASP A 85 1.45 18.75 -1.59
CA ASP A 85 0.86 19.94 -2.19
C ASP A 85 0.11 19.52 -3.46
N PRO A 86 -1.22 19.70 -3.52
CA PRO A 86 -1.98 19.28 -4.71
C PRO A 86 -1.54 19.94 -6.00
N GLU A 87 -0.94 21.12 -5.93
CA GLU A 87 -0.47 21.85 -7.10
C GLU A 87 1.02 21.65 -7.38
N GLY A 88 1.73 20.95 -6.49
CA GLY A 88 3.15 20.73 -6.59
C GLY A 88 3.51 19.45 -7.33
N ASN A 89 4.80 19.30 -7.63
CA ASN A 89 5.34 18.10 -8.26
C ASN A 89 5.90 17.16 -7.19
N ASN A 90 5.02 16.69 -6.32
CA ASN A 90 5.42 15.79 -5.24
C ASN A 90 5.66 14.38 -5.77
N LYS A 91 6.67 13.71 -5.23
CA LYS A 91 6.85 12.28 -5.47
C LYS A 91 5.89 11.53 -4.59
N MET A 92 4.95 10.85 -5.22
CA MET A 92 3.87 10.17 -4.52
C MET A 92 3.77 8.73 -5.00
N GLY A 93 3.68 7.80 -4.06
CA GLY A 93 3.39 6.40 -4.36
C GLY A 93 1.97 6.08 -3.96
N ILE A 94 1.27 5.34 -4.81
CA ILE A 94 -0.09 4.89 -4.52
C ILE A 94 -0.13 3.38 -4.63
N TYR A 95 -0.63 2.74 -3.58
CA TYR A 95 -0.62 1.28 -3.46
C TYR A 95 -1.98 0.77 -3.01
N SER A 96 -2.30 -0.45 -3.42
CA SER A 96 -3.48 -1.16 -2.93
C SER A 96 -3.05 -2.38 -2.12
N ILE A 97 -3.77 -2.65 -1.03
CA ILE A 97 -3.51 -3.80 -0.19
C ILE A 97 -4.15 -5.03 -0.84
N VAL A 98 -3.38 -6.10 -0.95
CA VAL A 98 -3.81 -7.38 -1.51
C VAL A 98 -4.16 -8.35 -0.38
N THR A 99 -5.30 -9.00 -0.52
CA THR A 99 -5.68 -10.11 0.33
C THR A 99 -5.50 -11.39 -0.46
N MET A 100 -4.59 -12.26 -0.01
CA MET A 100 -4.34 -13.54 -0.65
C MET A 100 -5.50 -14.49 -0.41
N GLY A 101 -5.99 -15.12 -1.49
CA GLY A 101 -6.96 -16.19 -1.38
C GLY A 101 -6.25 -17.53 -1.18
N ASP A 102 -6.98 -18.62 -1.44
CA ASP A 102 -6.42 -19.97 -1.35
C ASP A 102 -5.24 -20.14 -2.32
N ASP A 103 -5.31 -19.44 -3.44
CA ASP A 103 -4.22 -19.36 -4.40
C ASP A 103 -4.16 -17.92 -4.92
N LEU A 104 -3.13 -17.65 -5.74
CA LEU A 104 -2.93 -16.30 -6.27
C LEU A 104 -4.11 -15.85 -7.14
N GLN A 105 -4.75 -16.76 -7.86
CA GLN A 105 -5.86 -16.40 -8.75
C GLN A 105 -7.11 -15.96 -7.99
N ASN A 106 -7.23 -16.37 -6.74
CA ASN A 106 -8.35 -15.96 -5.90
C ASN A 106 -8.03 -14.73 -5.03
N SER A 107 -6.90 -14.12 -5.27
CA SER A 107 -6.48 -12.94 -4.51
C SER A 107 -7.24 -11.71 -4.96
N THR A 108 -7.50 -10.81 -4.01
CA THR A 108 -8.22 -9.57 -4.25
C THR A 108 -7.41 -8.39 -3.74
N CYS A 109 -7.74 -7.20 -4.21
CA CYS A 109 -7.14 -5.99 -3.67
C CYS A 109 -8.20 -4.96 -3.32
N ASN A 110 -7.80 -4.06 -2.43
CA ASN A 110 -8.68 -3.00 -1.95
C ASN A 110 -8.47 -1.76 -2.81
N LEU A 111 -9.38 -1.51 -3.75
CA LEU A 111 -9.36 -0.31 -4.58
C LEU A 111 -10.16 0.84 -3.98
N LEU A 112 -10.98 0.55 -2.95
CA LEU A 112 -11.76 1.58 -2.27
C LEU A 112 -10.91 2.43 -1.35
N ALA A 113 -9.87 1.86 -0.75
CA ALA A 113 -9.06 2.55 0.25
C ALA A 113 -7.56 2.40 -0.05
N PRO A 114 -7.05 3.08 -1.07
CA PRO A 114 -5.63 3.00 -1.41
C PRO A 114 -4.76 3.66 -0.34
N ILE A 115 -3.50 3.24 -0.31
CA ILE A 115 -2.47 3.85 0.53
C ILE A 115 -1.70 4.85 -0.33
N VAL A 116 -1.63 6.09 0.14
CA VAL A 116 -0.91 7.15 -0.53
C VAL A 116 0.30 7.53 0.33
N ILE A 117 1.47 7.57 -0.28
CA ILE A 117 2.71 7.84 0.43
C ILE A 117 3.43 9.01 -0.23
N ASN A 118 3.79 10.01 0.58
CA ASN A 118 4.71 11.06 0.17
C ASN A 118 6.11 10.45 0.26
N LEU A 119 6.73 10.17 -0.88
CA LEU A 119 8.01 9.48 -0.94
C LEU A 119 9.18 10.36 -0.52
N GLU A 120 9.03 11.68 -0.56
CA GLU A 120 10.08 12.60 -0.13
C GLU A 120 10.09 12.76 1.39
N ASP A 121 8.92 13.00 1.98
CA ASP A 121 8.79 13.24 3.41
C ASP A 121 8.54 11.96 4.21
N LYS A 122 8.34 10.84 3.53
CA LYS A 122 8.10 9.53 4.17
C LYS A 122 6.90 9.58 5.11
N LYS A 123 5.79 10.08 4.59
CA LYS A 123 4.51 10.11 5.30
C LYS A 123 3.45 9.44 4.46
N GLY A 124 2.60 8.66 5.09
CA GLY A 124 1.56 7.93 4.39
C GLY A 124 0.20 8.07 5.04
N LYS A 125 -0.83 7.77 4.26
CA LYS A 125 -2.21 7.78 4.71
C LYS A 125 -3.04 6.86 3.83
N GLN A 126 -3.97 6.15 4.44
CA GLN A 126 -4.96 5.38 3.69
C GLN A 126 -6.18 6.27 3.46
N PHE A 127 -6.61 6.37 2.20
CA PHE A 127 -7.73 7.22 1.79
C PHE A 127 -8.92 6.35 1.42
N VAL A 128 -10.11 6.67 1.94
CA VAL A 128 -11.33 6.00 1.52
C VAL A 128 -11.95 6.82 0.39
N LEU A 129 -12.12 6.20 -0.77
CA LEU A 129 -12.65 6.86 -1.97
C LEU A 129 -14.18 6.84 -1.94
N ASN A 130 -14.76 7.77 -1.20
CA ASN A 130 -16.21 7.91 -1.12
C ASN A 130 -16.77 8.29 -2.49
N ASN A 131 -17.99 7.82 -2.78
CA ASN A 131 -18.68 8.11 -4.04
C ASN A 131 -17.95 7.53 -5.28
N SER A 132 -17.20 6.44 -5.09
CA SER A 132 -16.54 5.76 -6.19
C SER A 132 -17.19 4.41 -6.43
N PRO A 133 -16.96 3.80 -7.63
CA PRO A 133 -17.49 2.46 -7.91
C PRO A 133 -16.65 1.36 -7.30
N TYR A 134 -15.56 1.70 -6.59
CA TYR A 134 -14.61 0.70 -6.10
C TYR A 134 -15.05 0.07 -4.80
N THR A 135 -14.58 -1.15 -4.56
CA THR A 135 -14.84 -1.93 -3.36
C THR A 135 -13.53 -2.40 -2.73
N THR A 136 -13.63 -3.07 -1.60
CA THR A 136 -12.47 -3.59 -0.91
C THR A 136 -11.95 -4.92 -1.47
N LYS A 137 -12.68 -5.51 -2.42
CA LYS A 137 -12.34 -6.84 -2.95
C LYS A 137 -12.49 -6.89 -4.48
N HIS A 138 -11.48 -6.38 -5.18
CA HIS A 138 -11.39 -6.52 -6.63
C HIS A 138 -10.42 -7.65 -6.95
N ARG A 139 -10.84 -8.60 -7.76
CA ARG A 139 -9.96 -9.72 -8.13
C ARG A 139 -8.81 -9.22 -8.98
N LEU A 140 -7.60 -9.66 -8.64
CA LEU A 140 -6.42 -9.33 -9.44
C LEU A 140 -6.45 -10.04 -10.79
N PHE A 141 -7.03 -11.24 -10.81
CA PHE A 141 -7.12 -12.07 -12.01
C PHE A 141 -8.60 -12.39 -12.25
N PRO A 142 -9.32 -11.54 -12.99
CA PRO A 142 -10.75 -11.78 -13.28
C PRO A 142 -10.96 -13.10 -14.01
N GLU A 143 -12.14 -13.70 -13.81
CA GLU A 143 -12.48 -14.95 -14.49
C GLU A 143 -12.35 -14.82 -16.00
N GLY A 144 -11.79 -15.85 -16.62
CA GLY A 144 -11.61 -15.90 -18.04
C GLY A 144 -10.26 -15.39 -18.53
N GLU A 145 -9.54 -14.63 -17.73
CA GLU A 145 -8.24 -14.12 -18.11
C GLU A 145 -7.10 -15.06 -17.70
N GLU A 146 -7.27 -15.73 -16.58
CA GLU A 146 -6.24 -16.64 -16.05
C GLU A 146 -6.00 -17.84 -16.96
N SER A 147 -6.93 -18.13 -17.84
CA SER A 147 -6.80 -19.27 -18.76
C SER A 147 -5.92 -18.94 -19.96
N CYS A 148 -5.53 -17.72 -20.10
CA CYS A 148 -4.74 -17.26 -21.25
C CYS A 148 -3.27 -17.56 -21.10
#